data_1b0c7405d4c607be8470e827a2e3eb52
#
_entry.id   1b0c7405d4c607be8470e827a2e3eb52
#
_cell.length_a   1.000
_cell.length_b   1.000
_cell.length_c   1.000
_cell.angle_alpha   90.00
_cell.angle_beta   90.00
_cell.angle_gamma   90.00
#
_symmetry.space_group_name_H-M   'P 1'
#
loop_
_entity.id
_entity.type
_entity.pdbx_description
1 polymer ?
#
loop_
_entity_poly.entity_id
_entity_poly.type
_entity_poly.pdbx_seq_one_letter_code
_entity_poly.pdbx_strand_id
1 'polypeptide(L)'
;MSQFLSQAASDARAQQAWNDLNEQARLERAVQKYATLIGKGAYVNKLEIEDGVDAANQVFGGKYVAKRYSSVPDSLVSVSSGEIKSFYNAHKEMFKQSPSRTLSYVVFEVNATDDDMLNLEKEVRAVGEKFDAAEDVKLFVRQDRHGEIADRYVTAAQLGEQAEALVAGKMFGPELKNNVWTMARVVESRMAPDTLGLKMIVLPYTAEKLADSLKTVATSENFADLSRQYSANEELAAAGGEVGVYPFSAFNTVMAEALSDARKGDVVKVMSGDAIQLVNVYRADKPSKHYKVATVSYPVEASAATLRDVHNQASTFAVNAKGSAAAFNEAASKAAVTPRIATLNMGDRSVRGLEGSREVARWAYGADKGDLSEIFKVGKDYVVALLTEIDDDEYASVKKAAPQIQNRLLRDKKYDYIVKNLSDASLAGAAESFGSEVTDFKDVTFGSFYIDGAGVEPALVGAITETTEKGKVSAPVKGISGVYLFEVTAIDPAERQQTAEDEKVRAEAMAEGMMQQRLLPALQEMAEMKDLSGRYF
;
A
#
# COMPACT_ATOMS: atom_id res chain seq x y z
N MET A 1 10.57 -22.12 -20.31
CA MET A 1 10.89 -23.23 -19.39
C MET A 1 12.03 -24.12 -19.91
N SER A 2 11.94 -24.70 -21.13
CA SER A 2 12.98 -25.60 -21.68
C SER A 2 14.34 -24.93 -21.92
N GLN A 3 14.39 -23.67 -22.38
CA GLN A 3 15.62 -22.90 -22.57
C GLN A 3 16.32 -22.55 -21.24
N PHE A 4 15.54 -22.22 -20.19
CA PHE A 4 16.07 -21.97 -18.86
C PHE A 4 16.68 -23.23 -18.24
N LEU A 5 16.04 -24.39 -18.44
CA LEU A 5 16.55 -25.68 -17.98
C LEU A 5 17.85 -26.11 -18.71
N SER A 6 17.99 -25.76 -19.99
CA SER A 6 19.23 -26.04 -20.76
C SER A 6 20.39 -25.12 -20.36
N GLN A 7 20.09 -23.85 -20.01
CA GLN A 7 21.11 -22.93 -19.49
C GLN A 7 21.49 -23.26 -18.03
N ALA A 8 20.54 -23.66 -17.20
CA ALA A 8 20.82 -24.10 -15.83
C ALA A 8 21.72 -25.34 -15.76
N ALA A 9 21.74 -26.19 -16.80
CA ALA A 9 22.62 -27.34 -16.87
C ALA A 9 24.09 -27.00 -17.14
N SER A 10 24.37 -25.78 -17.61
CA SER A 10 25.75 -25.37 -18.02
C SER A 10 26.34 -24.25 -17.13
N ASP A 11 25.55 -23.59 -16.28
CA ASP A 11 25.96 -22.51 -15.39
C ASP A 11 25.64 -22.82 -13.94
N ALA A 12 26.66 -22.90 -13.08
CA ALA A 12 26.51 -23.20 -11.65
C ALA A 12 25.62 -22.20 -10.90
N ARG A 13 25.60 -20.92 -11.30
CA ARG A 13 24.73 -19.89 -10.69
C ARG A 13 23.26 -20.09 -11.09
N ALA A 14 23.03 -20.41 -12.36
CA ALA A 14 21.69 -20.70 -12.85
C ALA A 14 21.15 -22.00 -12.22
N GLN A 15 22.01 -23.00 -11.98
CA GLN A 15 21.65 -24.24 -11.30
C GLN A 15 21.31 -24.00 -9.83
N GLN A 16 22.05 -23.14 -9.13
CA GLN A 16 21.74 -22.78 -7.76
C GLN A 16 20.42 -22.00 -7.67
N ALA A 17 20.22 -21.00 -8.52
CA ALA A 17 18.94 -20.25 -8.58
C ALA A 17 17.75 -21.17 -8.89
N TRP A 18 17.92 -22.18 -9.73
CA TRP A 18 16.90 -23.20 -10.00
C TRP A 18 16.61 -24.08 -8.80
N ASN A 19 17.63 -24.50 -8.07
CA ASN A 19 17.47 -25.30 -6.85
C ASN A 19 16.76 -24.51 -5.77
N ASP A 20 17.15 -23.23 -5.57
CA ASP A 20 16.52 -22.33 -4.62
C ASP A 20 15.03 -22.10 -4.96
N LEU A 21 14.71 -21.88 -6.24
CA LEU A 21 13.34 -21.73 -6.72
C LEU A 21 12.51 -23.01 -6.50
N ASN A 22 13.10 -24.18 -6.77
CA ASN A 22 12.43 -25.47 -6.52
C ASN A 22 12.20 -25.73 -5.04
N GLU A 23 13.17 -25.41 -4.18
CA GLU A 23 13.01 -25.52 -2.74
C GLU A 23 11.91 -24.59 -2.22
N GLN A 24 11.92 -23.34 -2.68
CA GLN A 24 10.87 -22.38 -2.35
C GLN A 24 9.49 -22.87 -2.81
N ALA A 25 9.36 -23.31 -4.05
CA ALA A 25 8.11 -23.84 -4.58
C ALA A 25 7.61 -25.11 -3.82
N ARG A 26 8.54 -25.98 -3.40
CA ARG A 26 8.21 -27.14 -2.58
C ARG A 26 7.71 -26.73 -1.20
N LEU A 27 8.39 -25.76 -0.57
CA LEU A 27 8.00 -25.26 0.74
C LEU A 27 6.63 -24.58 0.68
N GLU A 28 6.43 -23.69 -0.28
CA GLU A 28 5.13 -23.01 -0.51
C GLU A 28 4.01 -24.04 -0.75
N ARG A 29 4.29 -25.08 -1.56
CA ARG A 29 3.31 -26.15 -1.82
C ARG A 29 3.02 -27.00 -0.57
N ALA A 30 4.02 -27.25 0.26
CA ALA A 30 3.84 -27.98 1.52
C ALA A 30 2.99 -27.16 2.51
N VAL A 31 3.30 -25.88 2.68
CA VAL A 31 2.53 -24.95 3.52
C VAL A 31 1.09 -24.83 3.02
N GLN A 32 0.89 -24.67 1.71
CA GLN A 32 -0.45 -24.59 1.12
C GLN A 32 -1.26 -25.89 1.32
N LYS A 33 -0.64 -27.05 1.12
CA LYS A 33 -1.31 -28.34 1.37
C LYS A 33 -1.69 -28.50 2.84
N TYR A 34 -0.80 -28.13 3.75
CA TYR A 34 -1.04 -28.21 5.18
C TYR A 34 -2.16 -27.24 5.60
N ALA A 35 -2.11 -25.99 5.13
CA ALA A 35 -3.16 -25.00 5.37
C ALA A 35 -4.52 -25.48 4.82
N THR A 36 -4.55 -26.03 3.61
CA THR A 36 -5.76 -26.60 3.02
C THR A 36 -6.30 -27.78 3.82
N LEU A 37 -5.42 -28.67 4.31
CA LEU A 37 -5.83 -29.82 5.11
C LEU A 37 -6.48 -29.39 6.42
N ILE A 38 -5.91 -28.39 7.09
CA ILE A 38 -6.45 -27.84 8.33
C ILE A 38 -7.72 -27.04 8.04
N GLY A 39 -7.72 -26.19 6.99
CA GLY A 39 -8.89 -25.41 6.58
C GLY A 39 -10.11 -26.28 6.27
N LYS A 40 -9.90 -27.43 5.60
CA LYS A 40 -10.98 -28.41 5.35
C LYS A 40 -11.44 -29.18 6.59
N GLY A 41 -10.71 -29.07 7.70
CA GLY A 41 -11.18 -29.51 9.01
C GLY A 41 -12.12 -28.51 9.70
N ALA A 42 -12.26 -27.30 9.16
CA ALA A 42 -13.23 -26.33 9.61
C ALA A 42 -14.64 -26.85 9.24
N TYR A 43 -15.39 -27.22 10.24
CA TYR A 43 -16.75 -27.72 10.08
C TYR A 43 -17.73 -26.66 10.58
N VAL A 44 -18.65 -26.27 9.72
CA VAL A 44 -19.80 -25.42 10.09
C VAL A 44 -21.00 -26.31 10.27
N ASN A 45 -21.57 -26.32 11.46
CA ASN A 45 -22.69 -27.19 11.74
C ASN A 45 -24.04 -26.59 11.29
N LYS A 46 -25.08 -27.43 11.27
CA LYS A 46 -26.40 -27.03 10.77
C LYS A 46 -27.02 -25.89 11.60
N LEU A 47 -26.81 -25.88 12.93
CA LEU A 47 -27.34 -24.83 13.80
C LEU A 47 -26.68 -23.49 13.54
N GLU A 48 -25.35 -23.48 13.32
CA GLU A 48 -24.64 -22.24 12.94
C GLU A 48 -25.12 -21.66 11.60
N ILE A 49 -25.48 -22.54 10.66
CA ILE A 49 -26.05 -22.10 9.38
C ILE A 49 -27.46 -21.54 9.59
N GLU A 50 -28.32 -22.21 10.36
CA GLU A 50 -29.67 -21.75 10.67
C GLU A 50 -29.64 -20.39 11.40
N ASP A 51 -28.81 -20.25 12.43
CA ASP A 51 -28.62 -19.01 13.17
C ASP A 51 -28.08 -17.89 12.24
N GLY A 52 -27.15 -18.20 11.37
CA GLY A 52 -26.60 -17.26 10.40
C GLY A 52 -27.64 -16.77 9.37
N VAL A 53 -28.50 -17.68 8.88
CA VAL A 53 -29.62 -17.35 7.98
C VAL A 53 -30.62 -16.46 8.70
N ASP A 54 -31.02 -16.79 9.91
CA ASP A 54 -31.97 -15.99 10.70
C ASP A 54 -31.41 -14.61 11.00
N ALA A 55 -30.13 -14.52 11.38
CA ALA A 55 -29.43 -13.27 11.63
C ALA A 55 -29.29 -12.38 10.39
N ALA A 56 -29.09 -12.97 9.20
CA ALA A 56 -28.95 -12.24 7.96
C ALA A 56 -30.29 -11.78 7.36
N ASN A 57 -31.36 -12.52 7.65
CA ASN A 57 -32.67 -12.31 7.02
C ASN A 57 -33.62 -11.41 7.82
N GLN A 58 -33.18 -10.90 8.96
CA GLN A 58 -33.97 -10.00 9.81
C GLN A 58 -33.38 -8.59 9.85
N VAL A 59 -34.26 -7.60 9.72
CA VAL A 59 -33.93 -6.18 9.81
C VAL A 59 -34.77 -5.55 10.94
N PHE A 60 -34.08 -4.85 11.81
CA PHE A 60 -34.68 -4.30 13.02
C PHE A 60 -34.81 -2.78 12.92
N GLY A 61 -35.96 -2.27 13.33
CA GLY A 61 -36.23 -0.85 13.52
C GLY A 61 -36.79 -0.58 14.91
N GLY A 62 -36.54 0.59 15.42
CA GLY A 62 -36.99 0.93 16.78
C GLY A 62 -36.47 2.28 17.25
N LYS A 63 -36.44 2.41 18.57
CA LYS A 63 -36.00 3.62 19.24
C LYS A 63 -34.98 3.30 20.32
N TYR A 64 -34.07 4.22 20.57
CA TYR A 64 -33.13 4.10 21.69
C TYR A 64 -32.92 5.43 22.41
N VAL A 65 -32.40 5.33 23.61
CA VAL A 65 -31.91 6.45 24.42
C VAL A 65 -30.51 6.13 24.88
N ALA A 66 -29.62 7.13 24.86
CA ALA A 66 -28.22 6.97 25.20
C ALA A 66 -27.75 7.93 26.29
N LYS A 67 -27.00 7.44 27.26
CA LYS A 67 -26.18 8.25 28.18
C LYS A 67 -24.71 8.00 27.88
N ARG A 68 -24.02 8.98 27.27
CA ARG A 68 -22.60 8.85 26.94
C ARG A 68 -21.73 8.92 28.19
N TYR A 69 -20.67 8.09 28.27
CA TYR A 69 -19.71 8.13 29.37
C TYR A 69 -18.99 9.47 29.50
N SER A 70 -18.81 10.20 28.40
CA SER A 70 -18.20 11.54 28.39
C SER A 70 -19.06 12.59 29.15
N SER A 71 -20.36 12.37 29.28
CA SER A 71 -21.25 13.26 30.03
C SER A 71 -21.21 13.04 31.55
N VAL A 72 -20.56 11.97 32.02
CA VAL A 72 -20.36 11.69 33.44
C VAL A 72 -18.96 12.17 33.85
N PRO A 73 -18.83 13.19 34.70
CA PRO A 73 -17.55 13.68 35.17
C PRO A 73 -16.73 12.59 35.88
N ASP A 74 -15.42 12.55 35.65
CA ASP A 74 -14.54 11.57 36.30
C ASP A 74 -14.44 11.78 37.82
N SER A 75 -14.82 12.96 38.31
CA SER A 75 -14.92 13.27 39.75
C SER A 75 -15.99 12.46 40.50
N LEU A 76 -16.99 11.93 39.77
CA LEU A 76 -18.04 11.10 40.34
C LEU A 76 -17.68 9.63 40.47
N VAL A 77 -16.65 9.22 39.74
CA VAL A 77 -16.16 7.86 39.75
C VAL A 77 -14.61 7.88 39.77
N SER A 78 -14.02 7.16 40.70
CA SER A 78 -12.57 7.09 40.83
C SER A 78 -12.09 5.67 40.69
N VAL A 79 -10.90 5.51 40.08
CA VAL A 79 -10.22 4.23 39.99
C VAL A 79 -8.95 4.32 40.81
N SER A 80 -8.83 3.46 41.80
CA SER A 80 -7.65 3.39 42.67
C SER A 80 -6.53 2.56 42.05
N SER A 81 -5.30 2.82 42.47
CA SER A 81 -4.13 2.01 42.07
C SER A 81 -4.27 0.55 42.50
N GLY A 82 -4.99 0.27 43.60
CA GLY A 82 -5.29 -1.09 44.06
C GLY A 82 -6.18 -1.84 43.08
N GLU A 83 -7.21 -1.20 42.56
CA GLU A 83 -8.11 -1.80 41.54
C GLU A 83 -7.36 -2.06 40.23
N ILE A 84 -6.51 -1.14 39.80
CA ILE A 84 -5.65 -1.33 38.62
C ILE A 84 -4.78 -2.57 38.80
N LYS A 85 -4.10 -2.69 39.95
CA LYS A 85 -3.24 -3.83 40.25
C LYS A 85 -4.02 -5.14 40.35
N SER A 86 -5.20 -5.11 40.96
CA SER A 86 -6.09 -6.27 41.04
C SER A 86 -6.55 -6.74 39.67
N PHE A 87 -6.99 -5.81 38.82
CA PHE A 87 -7.39 -6.11 37.44
C PHE A 87 -6.23 -6.70 36.65
N TYR A 88 -5.04 -6.07 36.73
CA TYR A 88 -3.84 -6.56 36.06
C TYR A 88 -3.52 -8.01 36.45
N ASN A 89 -3.52 -8.32 37.74
CA ASN A 89 -3.21 -9.67 38.23
C ASN A 89 -4.23 -10.71 37.80
N ALA A 90 -5.51 -10.33 37.77
CA ALA A 90 -6.60 -11.23 37.32
C ALA A 90 -6.59 -11.48 35.80
N HIS A 91 -6.00 -10.56 35.03
CA HIS A 91 -6.04 -10.60 33.57
C HIS A 91 -4.64 -10.47 32.96
N LYS A 92 -3.62 -11.04 33.61
CA LYS A 92 -2.21 -10.87 33.23
C LYS A 92 -1.93 -11.23 31.78
N GLU A 93 -2.58 -12.30 31.28
CA GLU A 93 -2.43 -12.76 29.89
C GLU A 93 -2.87 -11.72 28.82
N MET A 94 -3.74 -10.78 29.18
CA MET A 94 -4.12 -9.68 28.29
C MET A 94 -2.97 -8.68 28.04
N PHE A 95 -1.94 -8.72 28.86
CA PHE A 95 -0.79 -7.80 28.84
C PHE A 95 0.48 -8.48 28.37
N LYS A 96 0.35 -9.66 27.78
CA LYS A 96 1.47 -10.35 27.11
C LYS A 96 2.00 -9.48 25.98
N GLN A 97 3.31 -9.34 25.89
CA GLN A 97 3.96 -8.48 24.89
C GLN A 97 5.20 -9.17 24.32
N SER A 98 5.61 -8.72 23.15
CA SER A 98 6.90 -9.08 22.57
C SER A 98 8.00 -8.14 23.09
N PRO A 99 9.25 -8.61 23.15
CA PRO A 99 10.40 -7.76 23.44
C PRO A 99 10.43 -6.51 22.56
N SER A 100 10.72 -5.36 23.16
CA SER A 100 10.74 -4.10 22.45
C SER A 100 11.92 -3.21 22.81
N ARG A 101 12.22 -2.26 21.92
CA ARG A 101 13.25 -1.24 22.06
C ARG A 101 12.63 0.12 21.85
N THR A 102 12.74 1.03 22.81
CA THR A 102 12.29 2.41 22.62
C THR A 102 13.49 3.31 22.40
N LEU A 103 13.46 4.08 21.34
CA LEU A 103 14.49 5.03 21.00
C LEU A 103 13.94 6.45 20.86
N SER A 104 14.76 7.42 21.21
CA SER A 104 14.58 8.82 20.86
C SER A 104 15.53 9.13 19.71
N TYR A 105 15.04 9.70 18.60
CA TYR A 105 15.90 10.00 17.46
C TYR A 105 15.64 11.39 16.91
N VAL A 106 16.65 11.96 16.27
CA VAL A 106 16.54 13.21 15.51
C VAL A 106 16.89 12.96 14.06
N VAL A 107 16.28 13.74 13.17
CA VAL A 107 16.52 13.70 11.73
C VAL A 107 17.11 15.04 11.31
N PHE A 108 18.25 15.01 10.67
CA PHE A 108 18.87 16.14 9.99
C PHE A 108 18.51 16.04 8.50
N GLU A 109 17.50 16.80 8.13
CA GLU A 109 16.96 16.76 6.77
C GLU A 109 17.95 17.43 5.80
N VAL A 110 18.23 16.74 4.70
CA VAL A 110 19.08 17.25 3.62
C VAL A 110 18.19 17.80 2.52
N ASN A 111 18.08 19.11 2.46
CA ASN A 111 17.34 19.81 1.42
C ASN A 111 18.30 20.75 0.67
N ALA A 112 18.03 20.96 -0.62
CA ALA A 112 18.77 21.95 -1.39
C ALA A 112 18.58 23.33 -0.78
N THR A 113 19.68 24.08 -0.66
CA THR A 113 19.66 25.47 -0.19
C THR A 113 19.37 26.41 -1.34
N ASP A 114 19.10 27.69 -1.03
CA ASP A 114 18.95 28.74 -2.05
C ASP A 114 20.21 28.88 -2.91
N ASP A 115 21.40 28.71 -2.32
CA ASP A 115 22.67 28.72 -3.04
C ASP A 115 22.79 27.50 -3.99
N ASP A 116 22.33 26.33 -3.57
CA ASP A 116 22.27 25.13 -4.43
C ASP A 116 21.35 25.39 -5.62
N MET A 117 20.17 25.97 -5.38
CA MET A 117 19.21 26.29 -6.43
C MET A 117 19.76 27.32 -7.42
N LEU A 118 20.40 28.39 -6.93
CA LEU A 118 21.01 29.41 -7.76
C LEU A 118 22.16 28.87 -8.60
N ASN A 119 22.99 27.99 -8.03
CA ASN A 119 24.11 27.39 -8.76
C ASN A 119 23.60 26.41 -9.81
N LEU A 120 22.61 25.59 -9.48
CA LEU A 120 21.95 24.69 -10.42
C LEU A 120 21.27 25.47 -11.56
N GLU A 121 20.59 26.57 -11.26
CA GLU A 121 19.98 27.42 -12.29
C GLU A 121 21.00 27.94 -13.30
N LYS A 122 22.16 28.43 -12.82
CA LYS A 122 23.24 28.90 -13.69
C LYS A 122 23.78 27.77 -14.58
N GLU A 123 23.98 26.57 -13.99
CA GLU A 123 24.42 25.39 -14.75
C GLU A 123 23.39 25.01 -15.81
N VAL A 124 22.13 24.90 -15.43
CA VAL A 124 21.04 24.54 -16.33
C VAL A 124 20.87 25.53 -17.48
N ARG A 125 20.98 26.85 -17.22
CA ARG A 125 20.92 27.85 -18.27
C ARG A 125 22.09 27.72 -19.25
N ALA A 126 23.30 27.50 -18.74
CA ALA A 126 24.48 27.30 -19.60
C ALA A 126 24.39 26.00 -20.43
N VAL A 127 23.80 24.94 -19.87
CA VAL A 127 23.50 23.70 -20.59
C VAL A 127 22.40 23.95 -21.63
N GLY A 128 21.38 24.73 -21.28
CA GLY A 128 20.28 25.08 -22.18
C GLY A 128 20.76 25.82 -23.42
N GLU A 129 21.65 26.80 -23.27
CA GLU A 129 22.26 27.51 -24.42
C GLU A 129 23.00 26.54 -25.37
N LYS A 130 23.75 25.60 -24.81
CA LYS A 130 24.44 24.55 -25.60
C LYS A 130 23.48 23.57 -26.25
N PHE A 131 22.41 23.19 -25.53
CA PHE A 131 21.39 22.30 -26.02
C PHE A 131 20.57 22.95 -27.15
N ASP A 132 20.24 24.23 -27.03
CA ASP A 132 19.55 24.98 -28.10
C ASP A 132 20.42 25.12 -29.36
N ALA A 133 21.71 25.37 -29.19
CA ALA A 133 22.67 25.49 -30.28
C ALA A 133 23.15 24.16 -30.89
N ALA A 134 22.81 23.02 -30.29
CA ALA A 134 23.30 21.72 -30.73
C ALA A 134 22.74 21.35 -32.11
N GLU A 135 23.64 21.10 -33.08
CA GLU A 135 23.29 20.61 -34.43
C GLU A 135 22.78 19.16 -34.36
N ASP A 136 23.45 18.30 -33.59
CA ASP A 136 23.04 16.92 -33.33
C ASP A 136 22.45 16.78 -31.91
N VAL A 137 21.13 16.94 -31.80
CA VAL A 137 20.37 16.81 -30.55
C VAL A 137 20.50 15.41 -29.96
N LYS A 138 20.53 14.36 -30.81
CA LYS A 138 20.65 12.96 -30.35
C LYS A 138 21.98 12.71 -29.67
N LEU A 139 23.05 13.21 -30.26
CA LEU A 139 24.41 13.07 -29.72
C LEU A 139 24.55 13.85 -28.42
N PHE A 140 24.04 15.10 -28.37
CA PHE A 140 24.07 15.93 -27.17
C PHE A 140 23.43 15.22 -25.98
N VAL A 141 22.18 14.76 -26.14
CA VAL A 141 21.41 14.13 -25.06
C VAL A 141 22.02 12.80 -24.61
N ARG A 142 22.64 12.04 -25.50
CA ARG A 142 23.36 10.81 -25.12
C ARG A 142 24.63 11.05 -24.31
N GLN A 143 25.23 12.24 -24.43
CA GLN A 143 26.42 12.63 -23.67
C GLN A 143 26.09 13.27 -22.34
N ASP A 144 24.88 13.78 -22.19
CA ASP A 144 24.40 14.37 -20.95
C ASP A 144 23.78 13.29 -20.04
N ARG A 145 24.28 13.21 -18.79
CA ARG A 145 23.78 12.22 -17.80
C ARG A 145 22.31 12.39 -17.43
N HIS A 146 21.76 13.54 -17.71
CA HIS A 146 20.36 13.91 -17.43
C HIS A 146 19.51 13.93 -18.70
N GLY A 147 20.09 13.49 -19.82
CA GLY A 147 19.47 13.47 -21.12
C GLY A 147 18.73 12.18 -21.41
N GLU A 148 17.53 12.30 -21.96
CA GLU A 148 16.71 11.17 -22.39
C GLU A 148 16.08 11.47 -23.75
N ILE A 149 16.01 10.46 -24.62
CA ILE A 149 15.25 10.52 -25.87
C ILE A 149 14.01 9.65 -25.68
N ALA A 150 12.83 10.23 -25.84
CA ALA A 150 11.58 9.49 -25.74
C ALA A 150 11.57 8.28 -26.70
N ASP A 151 11.16 7.13 -26.20
CA ASP A 151 11.05 5.92 -27.03
C ASP A 151 9.76 5.90 -27.89
N ARG A 152 8.93 6.93 -27.77
CA ARG A 152 7.65 7.03 -28.46
C ARG A 152 7.49 8.37 -29.16
N TYR A 153 6.67 8.38 -30.20
CA TYR A 153 6.23 9.60 -30.84
C TYR A 153 4.93 10.08 -30.19
N VAL A 154 4.78 11.39 -30.05
CA VAL A 154 3.60 12.02 -29.45
C VAL A 154 2.99 13.06 -30.39
N THR A 155 1.71 13.30 -30.30
CA THR A 155 1.03 14.37 -31.02
C THR A 155 1.27 15.73 -30.37
N ALA A 156 1.00 16.83 -31.08
CA ALA A 156 1.08 18.18 -30.52
C ALA A 156 0.20 18.33 -29.25
N ALA A 157 -0.97 17.71 -29.20
CA ALA A 157 -1.85 17.75 -28.02
C ALA A 157 -1.24 17.04 -26.80
N GLN A 158 -0.49 15.99 -27.02
CA GLN A 158 0.17 15.23 -25.93
C GLN A 158 1.44 15.93 -25.40
N LEU A 159 2.01 16.88 -26.13
CA LEU A 159 3.13 17.70 -25.65
C LEU A 159 2.72 18.69 -24.55
N GLY A 160 1.44 18.98 -24.38
CA GLY A 160 0.94 19.86 -23.33
C GLY A 160 1.55 21.26 -23.40
N GLU A 161 2.09 21.73 -22.28
CA GLU A 161 2.70 23.07 -22.14
C GLU A 161 3.92 23.28 -23.06
N GLN A 162 4.58 22.20 -23.46
CA GLN A 162 5.76 22.24 -24.35
C GLN A 162 5.39 22.42 -25.83
N ALA A 163 4.11 22.24 -26.18
CA ALA A 163 3.66 22.15 -27.58
C ALA A 163 4.01 23.39 -28.41
N GLU A 164 3.81 24.60 -27.86
CA GLU A 164 4.05 25.85 -28.59
C GLU A 164 5.50 25.98 -29.07
N ALA A 165 6.45 25.72 -28.19
CA ALA A 165 7.87 25.79 -28.53
C ALA A 165 8.29 24.65 -29.46
N LEU A 166 7.95 23.40 -29.10
CA LEU A 166 8.42 22.22 -29.81
C LEU A 166 7.81 22.08 -31.20
N VAL A 167 6.55 22.43 -31.40
CA VAL A 167 5.90 22.44 -32.72
C VAL A 167 6.50 23.52 -33.64
N ALA A 168 6.90 24.65 -33.06
CA ALA A 168 7.62 25.71 -33.78
C ALA A 168 9.09 25.38 -34.07
N GLY A 169 9.58 24.21 -33.64
CA GLY A 169 10.96 23.77 -33.82
C GLY A 169 11.96 24.47 -32.89
N LYS A 170 11.48 25.10 -31.82
CA LYS A 170 12.28 25.78 -30.80
C LYS A 170 12.50 24.89 -29.59
N MET A 171 13.51 25.18 -28.81
CA MET A 171 13.71 24.56 -27.50
C MET A 171 12.59 25.02 -26.55
N PHE A 172 12.06 24.07 -25.75
CA PHE A 172 11.25 24.36 -24.56
C PHE A 172 12.14 24.46 -23.33
N GLY A 173 11.85 25.41 -22.46
CA GLY A 173 12.58 25.61 -21.21
C GLY A 173 13.91 26.37 -21.39
N PRO A 174 14.82 26.32 -20.40
CA PRO A 174 14.68 25.58 -19.14
C PRO A 174 13.57 26.12 -18.24
N GLU A 175 12.73 25.23 -17.75
CA GLU A 175 11.60 25.53 -16.85
C GLU A 175 11.71 24.73 -15.56
N LEU A 176 11.50 25.37 -14.40
CA LEU A 176 11.48 24.71 -13.10
C LEU A 176 10.05 24.34 -12.71
N LYS A 177 9.77 23.06 -12.61
CA LYS A 177 8.47 22.53 -12.17
C LYS A 177 8.68 21.30 -11.29
N ASN A 178 8.00 21.24 -10.14
CA ASN A 178 8.12 20.13 -9.19
C ASN A 178 9.58 19.81 -8.78
N ASN A 179 10.38 20.82 -8.54
CA ASN A 179 11.81 20.69 -8.20
C ASN A 179 12.66 20.00 -9.28
N VAL A 180 12.26 20.07 -10.55
CA VAL A 180 13.04 19.59 -11.68
C VAL A 180 13.09 20.68 -12.75
N TRP A 181 14.30 21.05 -13.15
CA TRP A 181 14.52 21.87 -14.34
C TRP A 181 14.41 20.98 -15.57
N THR A 182 13.55 21.35 -16.50
CA THR A 182 13.30 20.59 -17.72
C THR A 182 13.50 21.46 -18.95
N MET A 183 14.21 20.95 -19.93
CA MET A 183 14.32 21.50 -21.26
C MET A 183 14.15 20.40 -22.29
N ALA A 184 13.56 20.73 -23.44
CA ALA A 184 13.23 19.74 -24.44
C ALA A 184 13.39 20.30 -25.86
N ARG A 185 13.75 19.40 -26.81
CA ARG A 185 13.81 19.70 -28.26
C ARG A 185 13.24 18.52 -29.05
N VAL A 186 12.68 18.84 -30.21
CA VAL A 186 12.28 17.81 -31.17
C VAL A 186 13.51 17.22 -31.82
N VAL A 187 13.66 15.91 -31.73
CA VAL A 187 14.71 15.14 -32.40
C VAL A 187 14.29 14.76 -33.80
N GLU A 188 13.02 14.41 -33.94
CA GLU A 188 12.45 13.92 -35.19
C GLU A 188 10.95 14.18 -35.22
N SER A 189 10.43 14.44 -36.41
CA SER A 189 8.98 14.49 -36.60
C SER A 189 8.60 13.75 -37.87
N ARG A 190 7.43 13.10 -37.82
CA ARG A 190 6.90 12.37 -38.98
C ARG A 190 5.39 12.47 -39.08
N MET A 191 4.90 12.33 -40.29
CA MET A 191 3.48 12.14 -40.52
C MET A 191 3.16 10.66 -40.28
N ALA A 192 2.19 10.36 -39.45
CA ALA A 192 1.76 9.00 -39.17
C ALA A 192 0.26 8.96 -38.82
N PRO A 193 -0.42 7.85 -39.03
CA PRO A 193 -1.82 7.71 -38.63
C PRO A 193 -2.00 7.94 -37.13
N ASP A 194 -3.01 8.72 -36.71
CA ASP A 194 -3.25 8.97 -35.29
C ASP A 194 -3.58 7.69 -34.52
N THR A 195 -4.27 6.77 -35.19
CA THR A 195 -4.69 5.50 -34.60
C THR A 195 -4.59 4.38 -35.64
N LEU A 196 -4.12 3.22 -35.21
CA LEU A 196 -4.01 2.01 -36.02
C LEU A 196 -4.77 0.85 -35.36
N GLY A 197 -5.52 0.11 -36.17
CA GLY A 197 -6.09 -1.19 -35.78
C GLY A 197 -5.23 -2.31 -36.40
N LEU A 198 -4.74 -3.19 -35.54
CA LEU A 198 -3.70 -4.15 -35.86
C LEU A 198 -4.12 -5.60 -35.60
N LYS A 199 -3.70 -6.48 -36.52
CA LYS A 199 -3.57 -7.91 -36.28
C LYS A 199 -2.09 -8.31 -36.36
N MET A 200 -1.68 -9.34 -35.62
CA MET A 200 -0.27 -9.70 -35.52
C MET A 200 -0.07 -11.22 -35.58
N ILE A 201 1.00 -11.63 -36.26
CA ILE A 201 1.56 -12.97 -36.23
C ILE A 201 2.97 -12.84 -35.62
N VAL A 202 3.23 -13.56 -34.56
CA VAL A 202 4.54 -13.58 -33.89
C VAL A 202 5.28 -14.85 -34.31
N LEU A 203 6.48 -14.70 -34.84
CA LEU A 203 7.33 -15.80 -35.27
C LEU A 203 8.68 -15.73 -34.53
N PRO A 204 9.33 -16.86 -34.25
CA PRO A 204 10.68 -16.86 -33.74
C PRO A 204 11.64 -16.20 -34.72
N TYR A 205 12.70 -15.57 -34.23
CA TYR A 205 13.72 -14.87 -35.04
C TYR A 205 14.34 -15.77 -36.13
N THR A 206 14.46 -17.05 -35.84
CA THR A 206 14.99 -18.05 -36.76
C THR A 206 14.06 -18.36 -37.94
N ALA A 207 12.83 -17.92 -37.93
CA ALA A 207 11.82 -18.19 -38.98
C ALA A 207 11.72 -17.07 -40.02
N GLU A 208 12.79 -16.34 -40.30
CA GLU A 208 12.78 -15.19 -41.21
C GLU A 208 12.28 -15.53 -42.61
N LYS A 209 12.71 -16.64 -43.21
CA LYS A 209 12.23 -17.10 -44.52
C LYS A 209 10.71 -17.37 -44.53
N LEU A 210 10.19 -17.91 -43.45
CA LEU A 210 8.74 -18.13 -43.29
C LEU A 210 8.01 -16.78 -43.19
N ALA A 211 8.55 -15.83 -42.41
CA ALA A 211 7.99 -14.49 -42.29
C ALA A 211 7.90 -13.77 -43.65
N ASP A 212 8.98 -13.86 -44.48
CA ASP A 212 8.98 -13.27 -45.81
C ASP A 212 7.99 -13.94 -46.75
N SER A 213 7.86 -15.25 -46.68
CA SER A 213 6.84 -15.99 -47.45
C SER A 213 5.43 -15.60 -47.04
N LEU A 214 5.14 -15.58 -45.73
CA LEU A 214 3.87 -15.19 -45.19
C LEU A 214 3.53 -13.74 -45.54
N LYS A 215 4.47 -12.81 -45.47
CA LYS A 215 4.26 -11.42 -45.84
C LYS A 215 3.81 -11.28 -47.28
N THR A 216 4.26 -12.14 -48.18
CA THR A 216 3.91 -12.09 -49.63
C THR A 216 2.48 -12.56 -49.87
N VAL A 217 1.97 -13.54 -49.11
CA VAL A 217 0.66 -14.15 -49.31
C VAL A 217 -0.42 -13.65 -48.38
N ALA A 218 -0.03 -12.94 -47.31
CA ALA A 218 -0.95 -12.44 -46.30
C ALA A 218 -1.75 -11.24 -46.80
N THR A 219 -3.06 -11.31 -46.59
CA THR A 219 -4.04 -10.25 -46.88
C THR A 219 -4.88 -10.04 -45.61
N SER A 220 -5.59 -8.93 -45.52
CA SER A 220 -6.51 -8.69 -44.40
C SER A 220 -7.57 -9.79 -44.22
N GLU A 221 -7.93 -10.49 -45.30
CA GLU A 221 -8.95 -11.53 -45.31
C GLU A 221 -8.43 -12.85 -44.74
N ASN A 222 -7.22 -13.28 -45.14
CA ASN A 222 -6.64 -14.57 -44.73
C ASN A 222 -5.76 -14.46 -43.47
N PHE A 223 -5.47 -13.26 -42.96
CA PHE A 223 -4.50 -13.02 -41.88
C PHE A 223 -4.88 -13.76 -40.60
N ALA A 224 -6.15 -13.86 -40.28
CA ALA A 224 -6.62 -14.55 -39.09
C ALA A 224 -6.30 -16.05 -39.14
N ASP A 225 -6.46 -16.68 -40.32
CA ASP A 225 -6.18 -18.11 -40.49
C ASP A 225 -4.66 -18.37 -40.47
N LEU A 226 -3.88 -17.48 -41.09
CA LEU A 226 -2.41 -17.53 -41.02
C LEU A 226 -1.91 -17.33 -39.57
N SER A 227 -2.56 -16.46 -38.79
CA SER A 227 -2.21 -16.28 -37.39
C SER A 227 -2.50 -17.56 -36.57
N ARG A 228 -3.64 -18.19 -36.75
CA ARG A 228 -3.97 -19.46 -36.10
C ARG A 228 -2.98 -20.58 -36.43
N GLN A 229 -2.47 -20.59 -37.64
CA GLN A 229 -1.60 -21.65 -38.16
C GLN A 229 -0.12 -21.45 -37.77
N TYR A 230 0.37 -20.22 -37.76
CA TYR A 230 1.82 -19.94 -37.71
C TYR A 230 2.28 -19.11 -36.52
N SER A 231 1.37 -18.44 -35.77
CA SER A 231 1.80 -17.60 -34.66
C SER A 231 2.35 -18.46 -33.51
N ALA A 232 3.55 -18.12 -33.04
CA ALA A 232 4.16 -18.74 -31.88
C ALA A 232 3.50 -18.31 -30.55
N ASN A 233 2.72 -17.25 -30.57
CA ASN A 233 1.92 -16.82 -29.41
C ASN A 233 0.53 -17.46 -29.51
N GLU A 234 0.24 -18.39 -28.58
CA GLU A 234 -0.99 -19.18 -28.58
C GLU A 234 -2.26 -18.32 -28.39
N GLU A 235 -2.17 -17.28 -27.55
CA GLU A 235 -3.30 -16.37 -27.29
C GLU A 235 -3.66 -15.56 -28.54
N LEU A 236 -2.63 -14.99 -29.19
CA LEU A 236 -2.83 -14.29 -30.46
C LEU A 236 -3.30 -15.22 -31.56
N ALA A 237 -2.78 -16.44 -31.63
CA ALA A 237 -3.24 -17.44 -32.59
C ALA A 237 -4.72 -17.75 -32.39
N ALA A 238 -5.17 -18.00 -31.16
CA ALA A 238 -6.55 -18.27 -30.82
C ALA A 238 -7.48 -17.10 -31.18
N ALA A 239 -7.02 -15.86 -30.96
CA ALA A 239 -7.73 -14.63 -31.32
C ALA A 239 -7.67 -14.28 -32.83
N GLY A 240 -7.06 -15.14 -33.69
CA GLY A 240 -6.85 -14.83 -35.10
C GLY A 240 -5.94 -13.62 -35.33
N GLY A 241 -5.00 -13.42 -34.42
CA GLY A 241 -4.02 -12.33 -34.45
C GLY A 241 -4.53 -10.99 -33.97
N GLU A 242 -5.78 -10.87 -33.51
CA GLU A 242 -6.36 -9.58 -33.11
C GLU A 242 -5.55 -8.95 -31.96
N VAL A 243 -5.03 -7.75 -32.21
CA VAL A 243 -4.32 -6.94 -31.21
C VAL A 243 -5.21 -5.82 -30.69
N GLY A 244 -6.01 -5.24 -31.57
CA GLY A 244 -6.91 -4.14 -31.26
C GLY A 244 -6.51 -2.81 -31.90
N VAL A 245 -7.13 -1.73 -31.41
CA VAL A 245 -6.94 -0.37 -31.93
C VAL A 245 -6.14 0.45 -30.92
N TYR A 246 -5.02 1.02 -31.37
CA TYR A 246 -4.10 1.78 -30.52
C TYR A 246 -3.73 3.12 -31.15
N PRO A 247 -3.54 4.18 -30.35
CA PRO A 247 -2.95 5.42 -30.83
C PRO A 247 -1.50 5.19 -31.24
N PHE A 248 -1.02 5.91 -32.24
CA PHE A 248 0.35 5.79 -32.73
C PHE A 248 1.39 6.01 -31.62
N SER A 249 1.09 6.88 -30.68
CA SER A 249 1.92 7.15 -29.49
C SER A 249 2.06 5.97 -28.51
N ALA A 250 1.30 4.90 -28.67
CA ALA A 250 1.45 3.68 -27.87
C ALA A 250 2.61 2.80 -28.33
N PHE A 251 3.08 2.97 -29.57
CA PHE A 251 4.13 2.15 -30.15
C PHE A 251 5.52 2.64 -29.76
N ASN A 252 6.42 1.69 -29.49
CA ASN A 252 7.84 2.00 -29.33
C ASN A 252 8.44 2.45 -30.69
N THR A 253 9.67 2.97 -30.64
CA THR A 253 10.33 3.50 -31.85
C THR A 253 10.36 2.50 -33.00
N VAL A 254 10.68 1.23 -32.74
CA VAL A 254 10.83 0.21 -33.80
C VAL A 254 9.49 -0.03 -34.53
N MET A 255 8.42 -0.19 -33.76
CA MET A 255 7.08 -0.39 -34.30
C MET A 255 6.57 0.88 -35.00
N ALA A 256 6.78 2.04 -34.37
CA ALA A 256 6.37 3.32 -34.91
C ALA A 256 7.08 3.64 -36.25
N GLU A 257 8.37 3.34 -36.36
CA GLU A 257 9.12 3.51 -37.62
C GLU A 257 8.59 2.62 -38.74
N ALA A 258 8.27 1.37 -38.41
CA ALA A 258 7.74 0.42 -39.38
C ALA A 258 6.31 0.74 -39.84
N LEU A 259 5.48 1.35 -38.96
CA LEU A 259 4.07 1.61 -39.23
C LEU A 259 3.73 3.07 -39.60
N SER A 260 4.72 3.98 -39.65
CA SER A 260 4.47 5.40 -39.90
C SER A 260 3.76 5.67 -41.24
N ASP A 261 4.14 4.96 -42.28
CA ASP A 261 3.56 5.09 -43.63
C ASP A 261 2.49 4.05 -43.94
N ALA A 262 2.13 3.23 -42.95
CA ALA A 262 1.24 2.09 -43.15
C ALA A 262 -0.21 2.55 -43.43
N ARG A 263 -0.84 1.87 -44.36
CA ARG A 263 -2.22 2.10 -44.79
C ARG A 263 -3.08 0.88 -44.48
N LYS A 264 -4.37 1.09 -44.43
CA LYS A 264 -5.31 -0.02 -44.32
C LYS A 264 -5.07 -1.07 -45.42
N GLY A 265 -4.87 -2.31 -45.01
CA GLY A 265 -4.60 -3.46 -45.89
C GLY A 265 -3.12 -3.86 -45.89
N ASP A 266 -2.20 -3.01 -45.46
CA ASP A 266 -0.79 -3.32 -45.48
C ASP A 266 -0.42 -4.43 -44.49
N VAL A 267 0.59 -5.23 -44.88
CA VAL A 267 1.26 -6.22 -44.00
C VAL A 267 2.72 -5.85 -43.85
N VAL A 268 3.11 -5.48 -42.66
CA VAL A 268 4.45 -4.98 -42.34
C VAL A 268 5.22 -6.00 -41.50
N LYS A 269 6.48 -6.27 -41.86
CA LYS A 269 7.39 -7.10 -41.04
C LYS A 269 8.18 -6.20 -40.10
N VAL A 270 8.11 -6.50 -38.80
CA VAL A 270 8.82 -5.77 -37.74
C VAL A 270 9.70 -6.75 -36.99
N MET A 271 10.96 -6.38 -36.81
CA MET A 271 11.90 -7.13 -35.99
C MET A 271 11.88 -6.52 -34.59
N SER A 272 11.47 -7.27 -33.57
CA SER A 272 11.35 -6.76 -32.21
C SER A 272 11.93 -7.77 -31.21
N GLY A 273 13.10 -7.47 -30.68
CA GLY A 273 13.83 -8.39 -29.79
C GLY A 273 14.12 -9.73 -30.49
N ASP A 274 13.76 -10.82 -29.83
CA ASP A 274 13.98 -12.19 -30.33
C ASP A 274 12.83 -12.72 -31.22
N ALA A 275 11.96 -11.84 -31.70
CA ALA A 275 10.80 -12.22 -32.47
C ALA A 275 10.66 -11.40 -33.76
N ILE A 276 10.05 -12.03 -34.77
CA ILE A 276 9.58 -11.38 -35.98
C ILE A 276 8.07 -11.21 -35.85
N GLN A 277 7.58 -9.99 -36.05
CA GLN A 277 6.16 -9.66 -36.02
C GLN A 277 5.71 -9.30 -37.43
N LEU A 278 4.74 -10.05 -37.96
CA LEU A 278 4.01 -9.63 -39.15
C LEU A 278 2.75 -8.92 -38.67
N VAL A 279 2.61 -7.67 -39.06
CA VAL A 279 1.53 -6.78 -38.61
C VAL A 279 0.63 -6.44 -39.79
N ASN A 280 -0.62 -6.84 -39.74
CA ASN A 280 -1.64 -6.39 -40.68
C ASN A 280 -2.38 -5.18 -40.11
N VAL A 281 -2.45 -4.12 -40.89
CA VAL A 281 -3.17 -2.89 -40.58
C VAL A 281 -4.57 -2.95 -41.14
N TYR A 282 -5.55 -3.28 -40.30
CA TYR A 282 -6.94 -3.31 -40.77
C TYR A 282 -7.68 -1.95 -40.64
N ARG A 283 -7.10 -1.02 -39.86
CA ARG A 283 -7.57 0.36 -39.71
C ARG A 283 -6.40 1.31 -39.65
N ALA A 284 -6.47 2.43 -40.35
CA ALA A 284 -5.57 3.55 -40.23
C ALA A 284 -6.38 4.84 -40.32
N ASP A 285 -6.27 5.70 -39.29
CA ASP A 285 -6.95 7.00 -39.25
C ASP A 285 -6.15 8.05 -40.07
N LYS A 286 -6.68 9.28 -40.18
CA LYS A 286 -5.99 10.33 -40.91
C LYS A 286 -4.62 10.62 -40.29
N PRO A 287 -3.58 10.75 -41.12
CA PRO A 287 -2.25 11.08 -40.63
C PRO A 287 -2.19 12.48 -40.03
N SER A 288 -1.55 12.59 -38.89
CA SER A 288 -1.12 13.86 -38.29
C SER A 288 0.39 13.89 -38.01
N LYS A 289 0.90 15.06 -37.65
CA LYS A 289 2.31 15.19 -37.35
C LYS A 289 2.59 14.74 -35.92
N HIS A 290 3.48 13.76 -35.78
CA HIS A 290 3.97 13.22 -34.52
C HIS A 290 5.40 13.65 -34.29
N TYR A 291 5.79 13.84 -33.03
CA TYR A 291 7.07 14.36 -32.61
C TYR A 291 7.75 13.38 -31.68
N LYS A 292 9.04 13.15 -31.90
CA LYS A 292 9.93 12.46 -30.99
C LYS A 292 10.78 13.50 -30.27
N VAL A 293 10.75 13.49 -28.94
CA VAL A 293 11.34 14.55 -28.12
C VAL A 293 12.55 14.02 -27.38
N ALA A 294 13.58 14.85 -27.32
CA ALA A 294 14.70 14.70 -26.40
C ALA A 294 14.50 15.68 -25.23
N THR A 295 14.69 15.20 -24.05
CA THR A 295 14.52 15.96 -22.80
C THR A 295 15.82 15.90 -22.00
N VAL A 296 16.16 17.00 -21.34
CA VAL A 296 17.22 17.08 -20.34
C VAL A 296 16.61 17.57 -19.04
N SER A 297 16.74 16.79 -17.95
CA SER A 297 16.02 17.01 -16.70
C SER A 297 16.97 17.03 -15.50
N TYR A 298 17.18 18.19 -14.91
CA TYR A 298 18.02 18.38 -13.73
C TYR A 298 17.18 18.47 -12.47
N PRO A 299 17.16 17.45 -11.60
CA PRO A 299 16.48 17.54 -10.31
C PRO A 299 17.21 18.52 -9.40
N VAL A 300 16.43 19.25 -8.58
CA VAL A 300 16.99 20.12 -7.54
C VAL A 300 17.40 19.24 -6.37
N GLU A 301 18.68 19.02 -6.22
CA GLU A 301 19.27 18.22 -5.15
C GLU A 301 20.26 19.06 -4.32
N ALA A 302 20.46 18.65 -3.07
CA ALA A 302 21.46 19.27 -2.22
C ALA A 302 22.88 19.01 -2.76
N SER A 303 23.70 20.03 -2.82
CA SER A 303 25.09 19.91 -3.25
C SER A 303 25.94 19.10 -2.28
N ALA A 304 27.12 18.67 -2.72
CA ALA A 304 28.09 18.04 -1.86
C ALA A 304 28.56 18.92 -0.68
N ALA A 305 28.46 20.24 -0.81
CA ALA A 305 28.74 21.18 0.27
C ALA A 305 27.63 21.12 1.31
N THR A 306 26.37 21.25 0.89
CA THR A 306 25.20 21.13 1.78
C THR A 306 25.14 19.77 2.49
N LEU A 307 25.41 18.67 1.78
CA LEU A 307 25.52 17.34 2.38
C LEU A 307 26.57 17.30 3.51
N ARG A 308 27.75 17.87 3.27
CA ARG A 308 28.81 17.95 4.30
C ARG A 308 28.41 18.81 5.48
N ASP A 309 27.77 19.95 5.24
CA ASP A 309 27.35 20.86 6.30
C ASP A 309 26.28 20.21 7.20
N VAL A 310 25.27 19.55 6.62
CA VAL A 310 24.26 18.80 7.39
C VAL A 310 24.89 17.62 8.16
N HIS A 311 25.83 16.90 7.54
CA HIS A 311 26.58 15.85 8.23
C HIS A 311 27.42 16.41 9.41
N ASN A 312 28.04 17.58 9.26
CA ASN A 312 28.79 18.24 10.31
C ASN A 312 27.86 18.68 11.46
N GLN A 313 26.66 19.15 11.17
CA GLN A 313 25.63 19.45 12.16
C GLN A 313 25.24 18.18 12.95
N ALA A 314 24.97 17.07 12.25
CA ALA A 314 24.68 15.78 12.86
C ALA A 314 25.87 15.28 13.73
N SER A 315 27.11 15.49 13.27
CA SER A 315 28.33 15.14 14.01
C SER A 315 28.49 15.96 15.30
N THR A 316 28.28 17.26 15.21
CA THR A 316 28.32 18.17 16.35
C THR A 316 27.23 17.80 17.36
N PHE A 317 26.02 17.50 16.88
CA PHE A 317 24.94 16.99 17.73
C PHE A 317 25.35 15.70 18.43
N ALA A 318 25.86 14.70 17.70
CA ALA A 318 26.24 13.40 18.25
C ALA A 318 27.30 13.51 19.35
N VAL A 319 28.25 14.44 19.20
CA VAL A 319 29.24 14.71 20.26
C VAL A 319 28.58 15.28 21.53
N ASN A 320 27.65 16.23 21.38
CA ASN A 320 27.00 16.91 22.50
C ASN A 320 25.89 16.07 23.15
N ALA A 321 25.32 15.11 22.44
CA ALA A 321 24.21 14.28 22.88
C ALA A 321 24.63 13.05 23.71
N LYS A 322 25.93 12.80 23.87
CA LYS A 322 26.46 11.63 24.60
C LYS A 322 26.18 11.70 26.11
N GLY A 323 25.88 10.55 26.68
CA GLY A 323 25.87 10.30 28.11
C GLY A 323 24.51 10.26 28.79
N SER A 324 23.46 10.89 28.24
CA SER A 324 22.12 10.82 28.85
C SER A 324 21.01 11.33 27.92
N ALA A 325 19.77 10.95 28.24
CA ALA A 325 18.59 11.51 27.56
C ALA A 325 18.45 13.04 27.77
N ALA A 326 18.94 13.57 28.90
CA ALA A 326 18.94 15.01 29.12
C ALA A 326 19.92 15.72 28.19
N ALA A 327 21.14 15.19 28.05
CA ALA A 327 22.13 15.71 27.10
C ALA A 327 21.65 15.63 25.66
N PHE A 328 20.97 14.53 25.27
CA PHE A 328 20.35 14.37 23.96
C PHE A 328 19.32 15.47 23.69
N ASN A 329 18.41 15.72 24.62
CA ASN A 329 17.37 16.75 24.48
C ASN A 329 17.95 18.18 24.46
N GLU A 330 18.97 18.44 25.27
CA GLU A 330 19.68 19.73 25.27
C GLU A 330 20.40 19.97 23.93
N ALA A 331 21.10 18.94 23.43
CA ALA A 331 21.74 19.00 22.11
C ALA A 331 20.73 19.22 20.99
N ALA A 332 19.55 18.57 21.06
CA ALA A 332 18.48 18.75 20.10
C ALA A 332 17.94 20.18 20.09
N SER A 333 17.75 20.77 21.27
CA SER A 333 17.34 22.17 21.40
C SER A 333 18.37 23.13 20.80
N LYS A 334 19.67 22.89 21.05
CA LYS A 334 20.76 23.70 20.49
C LYS A 334 20.87 23.58 18.96
N ALA A 335 20.61 22.37 18.44
CA ALA A 335 20.64 22.12 17.00
C ALA A 335 19.32 22.49 16.28
N ALA A 336 18.32 22.98 17.01
CA ALA A 336 16.97 23.28 16.52
C ALA A 336 16.29 22.10 15.80
N VAL A 337 16.55 20.87 16.26
CA VAL A 337 15.90 19.64 15.77
C VAL A 337 14.97 19.06 16.83
N THR A 338 13.89 18.43 16.40
CA THR A 338 12.88 17.89 17.31
C THR A 338 13.10 16.40 17.52
N PRO A 339 13.34 15.95 18.76
CA PRO A 339 13.38 14.52 19.07
C PRO A 339 12.04 13.83 18.79
N ARG A 340 12.10 12.67 18.15
CA ARG A 340 10.96 11.79 17.89
C ARG A 340 11.17 10.51 18.68
N ILE A 341 10.08 9.92 19.18
CA ILE A 341 10.12 8.67 19.92
C ILE A 341 9.53 7.56 19.06
N ALA A 342 10.21 6.43 19.00
CA ALA A 342 9.72 5.24 18.34
C ALA A 342 9.96 4.00 19.19
N THR A 343 9.01 3.07 19.16
CA THR A 343 9.16 1.75 19.76
C THR A 343 9.21 0.71 18.65
N LEU A 344 10.24 -0.11 18.67
CA LEU A 344 10.46 -1.25 17.78
C LEU A 344 10.08 -2.52 18.54
N ASN A 345 9.20 -3.33 17.96
CA ASN A 345 8.93 -4.67 18.43
C ASN A 345 9.91 -5.66 17.80
N MET A 346 10.10 -6.81 18.42
CA MET A 346 10.93 -7.87 17.85
C MET A 346 10.41 -8.25 16.46
N GLY A 347 11.30 -8.20 15.45
CA GLY A 347 10.95 -8.43 14.05
C GLY A 347 10.69 -7.17 13.22
N ASP A 348 10.54 -5.99 13.83
CA ASP A 348 10.46 -4.74 13.08
C ASP A 348 11.77 -4.47 12.33
N ARG A 349 11.68 -4.29 11.01
CA ARG A 349 12.84 -4.07 10.14
C ARG A 349 13.15 -2.60 9.90
N SER A 350 12.29 -1.70 10.35
CA SER A 350 12.45 -0.25 10.19
C SER A 350 11.74 0.49 11.32
N VAL A 351 12.18 1.69 11.58
CA VAL A 351 11.52 2.62 12.52
C VAL A 351 10.27 3.18 11.84
N ARG A 352 9.12 3.07 12.49
CA ARG A 352 7.85 3.58 11.95
C ARG A 352 7.95 5.09 11.66
N GLY A 353 7.61 5.48 10.44
CA GLY A 353 7.69 6.86 9.96
C GLY A 353 9.10 7.30 9.55
N LEU A 354 10.03 6.35 9.41
CA LEU A 354 11.39 6.59 8.92
C LEU A 354 11.73 5.48 7.91
N GLU A 355 11.32 5.66 6.66
CA GLU A 355 11.54 4.68 5.60
C GLU A 355 13.03 4.44 5.34
N GLY A 356 13.40 3.18 5.08
CA GLY A 356 14.80 2.81 4.83
C GLY A 356 15.69 2.76 6.08
N SER A 357 15.12 2.85 7.30
CA SER A 357 15.86 2.90 8.58
C SER A 357 16.25 1.53 9.15
N ARG A 358 16.52 0.54 8.29
CA ARG A 358 16.87 -0.82 8.71
C ARG A 358 18.12 -0.87 9.60
N GLU A 359 19.12 -0.06 9.30
CA GLU A 359 20.35 0.00 10.08
C GLU A 359 20.09 0.54 11.49
N VAL A 360 19.19 1.53 11.61
CA VAL A 360 18.77 2.07 12.92
C VAL A 360 18.06 0.99 13.74
N ALA A 361 17.15 0.22 13.11
CA ALA A 361 16.44 -0.88 13.79
C ALA A 361 17.42 -1.97 14.23
N ARG A 362 18.33 -2.40 13.37
CA ARG A 362 19.36 -3.39 13.71
C ARG A 362 20.27 -2.91 14.85
N TRP A 363 20.72 -1.65 14.81
CA TRP A 363 21.51 -1.06 15.87
C TRP A 363 20.76 -1.09 17.21
N ALA A 364 19.47 -0.72 17.23
CA ALA A 364 18.67 -0.67 18.45
C ALA A 364 18.56 -2.03 19.16
N TYR A 365 18.61 -3.14 18.42
CA TYR A 365 18.62 -4.49 19.00
C TYR A 365 20.00 -4.97 19.48
N GLY A 366 21.07 -4.31 19.06
CA GLY A 366 22.43 -4.61 19.48
C GLY A 366 23.01 -3.66 20.54
N ALA A 367 22.34 -2.53 20.80
CA ALA A 367 22.78 -1.49 21.70
C ALA A 367 22.32 -1.72 23.15
N ASP A 368 23.01 -1.11 24.10
CA ASP A 368 22.59 -1.05 25.48
C ASP A 368 21.77 0.21 25.78
N LYS A 369 20.94 0.15 26.83
CA LYS A 369 20.15 1.31 27.26
C LYS A 369 21.04 2.49 27.59
N GLY A 370 20.82 3.61 26.97
CA GLY A 370 21.60 4.84 27.09
C GLY A 370 22.66 5.02 26.01
N ASP A 371 22.82 4.04 25.13
CA ASP A 371 23.71 4.15 23.99
C ASP A 371 23.18 5.14 22.95
N LEU A 372 24.11 5.93 22.43
CA LEU A 372 23.92 6.82 21.30
C LEU A 372 24.44 6.13 20.03
N SER A 373 23.66 6.16 18.98
CA SER A 373 24.05 5.58 17.69
C SER A 373 25.19 6.36 17.01
N GLU A 374 25.80 5.73 16.03
CA GLU A 374 26.49 6.45 14.97
C GLU A 374 25.50 7.28 14.13
N ILE A 375 26.02 8.06 13.20
CA ILE A 375 25.20 8.84 12.28
C ILE A 375 24.77 7.93 11.12
N PHE A 376 23.51 7.58 11.07
CA PHE A 376 22.95 6.79 9.98
C PHE A 376 22.53 7.68 8.81
N LYS A 377 22.83 7.22 7.59
CA LYS A 377 22.24 7.80 6.39
C LYS A 377 20.97 7.04 6.04
N VAL A 378 19.82 7.70 6.16
CA VAL A 378 18.50 7.12 5.86
C VAL A 378 17.87 7.87 4.69
N GLY A 379 17.85 7.25 3.52
CA GLY A 379 17.50 7.94 2.29
C GLY A 379 18.50 9.06 2.00
N LYS A 380 18.01 10.30 1.94
CA LYS A 380 18.86 11.50 1.77
C LYS A 380 19.32 12.11 3.09
N ASP A 381 18.68 11.79 4.21
CA ASP A 381 18.82 12.46 5.51
C ASP A 381 19.79 11.74 6.44
N TYR A 382 20.23 12.44 7.51
CA TYR A 382 21.04 11.85 8.56
C TYR A 382 20.23 11.71 9.84
N VAL A 383 20.41 10.58 10.53
CA VAL A 383 19.68 10.22 11.75
C VAL A 383 20.66 9.87 12.86
N VAL A 384 20.40 10.39 14.05
CA VAL A 384 21.09 10.00 15.30
C VAL A 384 20.04 9.56 16.29
N ALA A 385 20.22 8.38 16.88
CA ALA A 385 19.28 7.77 17.80
C ALA A 385 19.92 7.47 19.15
N LEU A 386 19.13 7.59 20.22
CA LEU A 386 19.46 7.21 21.58
C LEU A 386 18.53 6.07 22.01
N LEU A 387 19.06 4.94 22.46
CA LEU A 387 18.25 3.87 23.03
C LEU A 387 17.82 4.22 24.46
N THR A 388 16.54 4.52 24.63
CA THR A 388 16.00 5.00 25.91
C THR A 388 15.45 3.90 26.79
N GLU A 389 14.94 2.81 26.19
CA GLU A 389 14.36 1.70 26.95
C GLU A 389 14.57 0.36 26.22
N ILE A 390 14.90 -0.65 26.99
CA ILE A 390 14.91 -2.06 26.62
C ILE A 390 13.81 -2.73 27.45
N ASP A 391 12.85 -3.36 26.82
CA ASP A 391 11.81 -4.11 27.49
C ASP A 391 11.80 -5.55 26.92
N ASP A 392 12.37 -6.46 27.69
CA ASP A 392 12.43 -7.88 27.35
C ASP A 392 11.45 -8.70 28.21
N ASP A 393 10.59 -8.03 29.01
CA ASP A 393 9.61 -8.68 29.85
C ASP A 393 8.49 -9.31 28.98
N GLU A 394 8.07 -10.51 29.32
CA GLU A 394 6.98 -11.23 28.65
C GLU A 394 5.63 -10.51 28.81
N TYR A 395 5.47 -9.74 29.90
CA TYR A 395 4.25 -9.01 30.22
C TYR A 395 4.55 -7.53 30.43
N ALA A 396 3.73 -6.67 29.88
CA ALA A 396 3.83 -5.23 30.13
C ALA A 396 3.72 -4.94 31.64
N SER A 397 4.56 -4.09 32.15
CA SER A 397 4.50 -3.71 33.57
C SER A 397 3.16 -3.08 33.93
N VAL A 398 2.75 -3.17 35.20
CA VAL A 398 1.53 -2.53 35.70
C VAL A 398 1.50 -1.04 35.34
N LYS A 399 2.64 -0.36 35.37
CA LYS A 399 2.76 1.05 34.99
C LYS A 399 2.43 1.30 33.52
N LYS A 400 2.87 0.43 32.62
CA LYS A 400 2.56 0.51 31.18
C LYS A 400 1.10 0.18 30.90
N ALA A 401 0.55 -0.83 31.58
CA ALA A 401 -0.85 -1.26 31.44
C ALA A 401 -1.85 -0.32 32.12
N ALA A 402 -1.41 0.45 33.11
CA ALA A 402 -2.30 1.27 33.96
C ALA A 402 -3.24 2.20 33.17
N PRO A 403 -2.82 2.97 32.15
CA PRO A 403 -3.75 3.85 31.42
C PRO A 403 -4.87 3.08 30.73
N GLN A 404 -4.59 1.93 30.13
CA GLN A 404 -5.57 1.07 29.47
C GLN A 404 -6.55 0.47 30.49
N ILE A 405 -6.04 -0.03 31.61
CA ILE A 405 -6.85 -0.59 32.69
C ILE A 405 -7.73 0.51 33.30
N GLN A 406 -7.17 1.68 33.57
CA GLN A 406 -7.90 2.80 34.13
C GLN A 406 -9.09 3.21 33.25
N ASN A 407 -8.87 3.34 31.95
CA ASN A 407 -9.92 3.68 30.99
C ASN A 407 -11.04 2.61 30.98
N ARG A 408 -10.68 1.34 31.09
CA ARG A 408 -11.65 0.24 31.16
C ARG A 408 -12.45 0.30 32.44
N LEU A 409 -11.79 0.38 33.58
CA LEU A 409 -12.44 0.45 34.90
C LEU A 409 -13.28 1.71 35.05
N LEU A 410 -12.84 2.85 34.52
CA LEU A 410 -13.65 4.07 34.49
C LEU A 410 -14.96 3.87 33.71
N ARG A 411 -14.93 3.22 32.55
CA ARG A 411 -16.16 2.89 31.79
C ARG A 411 -17.08 1.98 32.59
N ASP A 412 -16.51 0.97 33.24
CA ASP A 412 -17.27 0.03 34.05
C ASP A 412 -17.98 0.77 35.22
N LYS A 413 -17.27 1.60 35.94
CA LYS A 413 -17.82 2.41 37.03
C LYS A 413 -18.82 3.47 36.56
N LYS A 414 -18.58 4.08 35.40
CA LYS A 414 -19.55 5.01 34.81
C LYS A 414 -20.84 4.30 34.40
N TYR A 415 -20.72 3.09 33.85
CA TYR A 415 -21.89 2.24 33.59
C TYR A 415 -22.69 2.00 34.88
N ASP A 416 -22.03 1.51 35.92
CA ASP A 416 -22.69 1.23 37.21
C ASP A 416 -23.33 2.50 37.81
N TYR A 417 -22.64 3.64 37.71
CA TYR A 417 -23.16 4.93 38.15
C TYR A 417 -24.40 5.34 37.37
N ILE A 418 -24.40 5.23 36.05
CA ILE A 418 -25.55 5.58 35.20
C ILE A 418 -26.74 4.67 35.51
N VAL A 419 -26.52 3.36 35.57
CA VAL A 419 -27.59 2.39 35.86
C VAL A 419 -28.17 2.59 37.25
N LYS A 420 -27.32 2.85 38.25
CA LYS A 420 -27.77 3.12 39.63
C LYS A 420 -28.65 4.38 39.75
N ASN A 421 -28.40 5.37 38.91
CA ASN A 421 -29.15 6.64 38.91
C ASN A 421 -30.31 6.66 37.89
N LEU A 422 -30.59 5.54 37.24
CA LEU A 422 -31.75 5.39 36.37
C LEU A 422 -32.99 5.17 37.23
N SER A 423 -33.87 6.17 37.30
CA SER A 423 -35.06 6.14 38.13
C SER A 423 -36.24 5.42 37.49
N ASP A 424 -36.33 5.46 36.18
CA ASP A 424 -37.37 4.82 35.36
C ASP A 424 -36.73 4.19 34.11
N ALA A 425 -36.96 2.90 33.92
CA ALA A 425 -36.43 2.13 32.80
C ALA A 425 -37.32 2.18 31.53
N SER A 426 -38.38 3.01 31.50
CA SER A 426 -39.07 3.33 30.27
C SER A 426 -38.19 4.22 29.38
N LEU A 427 -38.38 4.22 28.04
CA LEU A 427 -37.60 5.10 27.16
C LEU A 427 -37.77 6.59 27.53
N ALA A 428 -38.98 7.01 27.88
CA ALA A 428 -39.27 8.38 28.28
C ALA A 428 -38.58 8.74 29.60
N GLY A 429 -38.72 7.88 30.65
CA GLY A 429 -38.06 8.09 31.94
C GLY A 429 -36.53 8.03 31.86
N ALA A 430 -36.01 7.14 31.01
CA ALA A 430 -34.57 7.08 30.73
C ALA A 430 -34.07 8.34 30.00
N ALA A 431 -34.85 8.88 29.06
CA ALA A 431 -34.51 10.12 28.35
C ALA A 431 -34.41 11.31 29.32
N GLU A 432 -35.35 11.41 30.24
CA GLU A 432 -35.34 12.42 31.30
C GLU A 432 -34.15 12.24 32.26
N SER A 433 -33.94 11.01 32.74
CA SER A 433 -32.82 10.68 33.64
C SER A 433 -31.45 10.92 32.99
N PHE A 434 -31.34 10.67 31.70
CA PHE A 434 -30.11 10.83 30.93
C PHE A 434 -29.87 12.26 30.44
N GLY A 435 -30.96 13.08 30.39
CA GLY A 435 -30.91 14.39 29.76
C GLY A 435 -30.60 14.29 28.26
N SER A 436 -31.21 13.32 27.60
CA SER A 436 -31.03 13.03 26.16
C SER A 436 -32.37 12.77 25.50
N GLU A 437 -32.42 12.79 24.18
CA GLU A 437 -33.61 12.54 23.40
C GLU A 437 -33.76 11.09 23.00
N VAL A 438 -35.01 10.65 22.77
CA VAL A 438 -35.29 9.35 22.15
C VAL A 438 -34.98 9.46 20.66
N THR A 439 -34.11 8.60 20.16
CA THR A 439 -33.65 8.58 18.77
C THR A 439 -34.17 7.34 18.06
N ASP A 440 -34.67 7.50 16.85
CA ASP A 440 -35.09 6.37 16.02
C ASP A 440 -33.87 5.68 15.41
N PHE A 441 -33.94 4.36 15.26
CA PHE A 441 -33.01 3.59 14.43
C PHE A 441 -33.78 2.71 13.44
N LYS A 442 -33.18 2.42 12.31
CA LYS A 442 -33.74 1.59 11.26
C LYS A 442 -32.64 0.80 10.55
N ASP A 443 -33.05 -0.20 9.81
CA ASP A 443 -32.19 -0.99 8.95
C ASP A 443 -31.00 -1.66 9.70
N VAL A 444 -31.21 -1.98 11.01
CA VAL A 444 -30.19 -2.67 11.81
C VAL A 444 -30.29 -4.19 11.57
N THR A 445 -29.18 -4.79 11.22
CA THR A 445 -29.01 -6.25 11.06
C THR A 445 -27.89 -6.73 11.98
N PHE A 446 -27.75 -8.02 12.17
CA PHE A 446 -26.63 -8.60 12.95
C PHE A 446 -25.26 -8.22 12.36
N GLY A 447 -25.17 -8.02 11.05
CA GLY A 447 -23.97 -7.54 10.37
C GLY A 447 -23.73 -6.04 10.43
N SER A 448 -24.62 -5.26 11.08
CA SER A 448 -24.48 -3.82 11.18
C SER A 448 -23.27 -3.46 12.03
N PHE A 449 -22.44 -2.56 11.51
CA PHE A 449 -21.27 -2.05 12.20
C PHE A 449 -21.53 -0.72 12.90
N TYR A 450 -22.58 -0.02 12.48
CA TYR A 450 -22.88 1.35 12.87
C TYR A 450 -24.40 1.52 13.07
N ILE A 451 -24.78 2.29 14.08
CA ILE A 451 -26.16 2.72 14.32
C ILE A 451 -26.20 4.24 14.28
N ASP A 452 -27.12 4.81 13.51
CA ASP A 452 -27.28 6.26 13.36
C ASP A 452 -27.43 6.93 14.73
N GLY A 453 -26.63 7.97 14.98
CA GLY A 453 -26.59 8.70 16.25
C GLY A 453 -25.83 8.00 17.38
N ALA A 454 -25.81 6.67 17.44
CA ALA A 454 -25.06 5.91 18.45
C ALA A 454 -23.59 5.71 18.05
N GLY A 455 -23.31 5.46 16.76
CA GLY A 455 -21.98 5.14 16.26
C GLY A 455 -21.69 3.64 16.23
N VAL A 456 -20.42 3.27 16.42
CA VAL A 456 -19.96 1.88 16.46
C VAL A 456 -20.23 1.29 17.84
N GLU A 457 -21.30 0.52 17.97
CA GLU A 457 -21.77 -0.06 19.24
C GLU A 457 -22.19 -1.53 19.07
N PRO A 458 -21.23 -2.47 18.97
CA PRO A 458 -21.52 -3.89 18.73
C PRO A 458 -22.42 -4.53 19.78
N ALA A 459 -22.26 -4.13 21.05
CA ALA A 459 -23.10 -4.64 22.14
C ALA A 459 -24.57 -4.19 21.98
N LEU A 460 -24.81 -2.98 21.48
CA LEU A 460 -26.17 -2.49 21.20
C LEU A 460 -26.73 -3.21 19.97
N VAL A 461 -25.96 -3.39 18.91
CA VAL A 461 -26.37 -4.16 17.74
C VAL A 461 -26.77 -5.58 18.15
N GLY A 462 -25.90 -6.28 18.90
CA GLY A 462 -26.18 -7.63 19.37
C GLY A 462 -27.47 -7.70 20.21
N ALA A 463 -27.65 -6.77 21.16
CA ALA A 463 -28.85 -6.73 21.99
C ALA A 463 -30.14 -6.44 21.19
N ILE A 464 -30.07 -5.57 20.17
CA ILE A 464 -31.20 -5.28 19.26
C ILE A 464 -31.57 -6.52 18.47
N THR A 465 -30.58 -7.17 17.87
CA THR A 465 -30.81 -8.31 16.96
C THR A 465 -31.16 -9.62 17.69
N GLU A 466 -30.90 -9.70 18.98
CA GLU A 466 -31.32 -10.82 19.84
C GLU A 466 -32.79 -10.66 20.32
N THR A 467 -33.44 -9.50 20.04
CA THR A 467 -34.80 -9.22 20.50
C THR A 467 -35.83 -9.98 19.67
N THR A 468 -36.67 -10.76 20.34
CA THR A 468 -37.79 -11.51 19.74
C THR A 468 -39.17 -10.86 19.99
N GLU A 469 -39.28 -9.99 20.99
CA GLU A 469 -40.52 -9.34 21.39
C GLU A 469 -40.50 -7.84 21.05
N LYS A 470 -41.46 -7.39 20.22
CA LYS A 470 -41.62 -5.97 19.89
C LYS A 470 -42.27 -5.20 21.03
N GLY A 471 -41.96 -3.91 21.18
CA GLY A 471 -42.61 -3.01 22.13
C GLY A 471 -42.13 -3.16 23.56
N LYS A 472 -41.07 -3.92 23.82
CA LYS A 472 -40.48 -4.09 25.13
C LYS A 472 -39.18 -3.31 25.23
N VAL A 473 -39.06 -2.50 26.25
CA VAL A 473 -37.82 -1.75 26.52
C VAL A 473 -36.77 -2.72 27.10
N SER A 474 -35.55 -2.61 26.59
CA SER A 474 -34.44 -3.46 27.00
C SER A 474 -33.94 -3.15 28.41
N ALA A 475 -33.22 -4.07 29.02
CA ALA A 475 -32.31 -3.73 30.12
C ALA A 475 -31.20 -2.76 29.63
N PRO A 476 -30.56 -2.00 30.54
CA PRO A 476 -29.46 -1.13 30.17
C PRO A 476 -28.31 -1.90 29.49
N VAL A 477 -28.00 -1.53 28.26
CA VAL A 477 -26.91 -2.15 27.46
C VAL A 477 -25.65 -1.33 27.66
N LYS A 478 -24.55 -2.02 28.00
CA LYS A 478 -23.21 -1.44 28.15
C LYS A 478 -22.52 -1.34 26.81
N GLY A 479 -22.52 -0.17 26.20
CA GLY A 479 -21.83 0.10 24.96
C GLY A 479 -20.36 0.50 25.13
N ILE A 480 -19.72 0.81 24.01
CA ILE A 480 -18.36 1.34 23.96
C ILE A 480 -18.35 2.80 24.45
N SER A 481 -19.28 3.62 23.98
CA SER A 481 -19.31 5.06 24.23
C SER A 481 -20.35 5.50 25.27
N GLY A 482 -21.27 4.62 25.66
CA GLY A 482 -22.35 4.95 26.61
C GLY A 482 -23.16 3.77 27.06
N VAL A 483 -24.24 4.10 27.81
CA VAL A 483 -25.30 3.18 28.24
C VAL A 483 -26.52 3.43 27.38
N TYR A 484 -27.12 2.37 26.87
CA TYR A 484 -28.26 2.41 25.97
C TYR A 484 -29.46 1.65 26.55
N LEU A 485 -30.64 2.21 26.38
CA LEU A 485 -31.91 1.49 26.46
C LEU A 485 -32.55 1.59 25.09
N PHE A 486 -33.16 0.53 24.62
CA PHE A 486 -33.82 0.51 23.31
C PHE A 486 -35.15 -0.25 23.38
N GLU A 487 -35.99 0.00 22.38
CA GLU A 487 -37.21 -0.73 22.11
C GLU A 487 -37.27 -1.03 20.63
N VAL A 488 -37.40 -2.31 20.29
CA VAL A 488 -37.61 -2.74 18.91
C VAL A 488 -39.10 -2.61 18.57
N THR A 489 -39.43 -1.81 17.58
CA THR A 489 -40.82 -1.61 17.12
C THR A 489 -41.12 -2.36 15.82
N ALA A 490 -40.12 -2.66 15.03
CA ALA A 490 -40.22 -3.39 13.77
C ALA A 490 -39.16 -4.51 13.68
N ILE A 491 -39.58 -5.67 13.23
CA ILE A 491 -38.71 -6.78 12.81
C ILE A 491 -39.26 -7.21 11.46
N ASP A 492 -38.56 -6.86 10.42
CA ASP A 492 -38.95 -7.05 9.03
C ASP A 492 -38.01 -8.01 8.31
N PRO A 493 -38.49 -8.74 7.29
CA PRO A 493 -37.60 -9.54 6.47
C PRO A 493 -36.65 -8.65 5.66
N ALA A 494 -35.39 -9.06 5.53
CA ALA A 494 -34.43 -8.37 4.67
C ALA A 494 -34.89 -8.39 3.19
N GLU A 495 -34.64 -7.31 2.46
CA GLU A 495 -35.00 -7.20 1.04
C GLU A 495 -34.40 -8.35 0.20
N ARG A 496 -33.18 -8.74 0.51
CA ARG A 496 -32.50 -9.89 -0.10
C ARG A 496 -32.35 -10.98 0.94
N GLN A 497 -33.10 -12.06 0.76
CA GLN A 497 -33.04 -13.22 1.63
C GLN A 497 -31.79 -14.06 1.32
N GLN A 498 -31.04 -14.42 2.35
CA GLN A 498 -29.96 -15.42 2.25
C GLN A 498 -30.54 -16.83 2.42
N THR A 499 -30.05 -17.77 1.61
CA THR A 499 -30.39 -19.18 1.74
C THR A 499 -29.40 -19.90 2.65
N ALA A 500 -29.78 -21.10 3.13
CA ALA A 500 -28.87 -21.96 3.92
C ALA A 500 -27.60 -22.32 3.15
N GLU A 501 -27.67 -22.44 1.82
CA GLU A 501 -26.48 -22.71 0.99
C GLU A 501 -25.57 -21.50 0.88
N ASP A 502 -26.12 -20.29 0.70
CA ASP A 502 -25.35 -19.04 0.70
C ASP A 502 -24.62 -18.85 2.04
N GLU A 503 -25.33 -19.07 3.14
CA GLU A 503 -24.76 -18.95 4.48
C GLU A 503 -23.69 -19.99 4.77
N LYS A 504 -23.90 -21.23 4.34
CA LYS A 504 -22.91 -22.28 4.45
C LYS A 504 -21.62 -21.93 3.73
N VAL A 505 -21.71 -21.49 2.47
CA VAL A 505 -20.54 -21.08 1.67
C VAL A 505 -19.82 -19.91 2.35
N ARG A 506 -20.55 -18.92 2.89
CA ARG A 506 -20.00 -17.78 3.60
C ARG A 506 -19.28 -18.20 4.89
N ALA A 507 -19.92 -19.01 5.71
CA ALA A 507 -19.40 -19.45 6.99
C ALA A 507 -18.18 -20.37 6.84
N GLU A 508 -18.20 -21.30 5.87
CA GLU A 508 -17.06 -22.14 5.52
C GLU A 508 -15.86 -21.32 5.04
N ALA A 509 -16.08 -20.34 4.15
CA ALA A 509 -15.02 -19.45 3.67
C ALA A 509 -14.42 -18.59 4.79
N MET A 510 -15.26 -18.11 5.71
CA MET A 510 -14.83 -17.33 6.88
C MET A 510 -14.02 -18.19 7.86
N ALA A 511 -14.48 -19.41 8.14
CA ALA A 511 -13.78 -20.35 9.00
C ALA A 511 -12.43 -20.76 8.42
N GLU A 512 -12.38 -21.04 7.12
CA GLU A 512 -11.12 -21.35 6.39
C GLU A 512 -10.16 -20.17 6.43
N GLY A 513 -10.63 -18.95 6.17
CA GLY A 513 -9.82 -17.73 6.24
C GLY A 513 -9.24 -17.47 7.64
N MET A 514 -10.04 -17.63 8.68
CA MET A 514 -9.56 -17.50 10.07
C MET A 514 -8.54 -18.59 10.44
N MET A 515 -8.74 -19.81 10.00
CA MET A 515 -7.77 -20.88 10.22
C MET A 515 -6.46 -20.62 9.52
N GLN A 516 -6.49 -20.21 8.25
CA GLN A 516 -5.27 -19.87 7.50
C GLN A 516 -4.50 -18.72 8.17
N GLN A 517 -5.19 -17.71 8.66
CA GLN A 517 -4.57 -16.57 9.34
C GLN A 517 -3.93 -16.95 10.68
N ARG A 518 -4.53 -17.89 11.43
CA ARG A 518 -4.04 -18.30 12.75
C ARG A 518 -3.04 -19.44 12.71
N LEU A 519 -3.00 -20.20 11.62
CA LEU A 519 -2.20 -21.43 11.51
C LEU A 519 -0.71 -21.19 11.72
N LEU A 520 -0.12 -20.22 11.00
CA LEU A 520 1.30 -19.97 11.07
C LEU A 520 1.73 -19.42 12.45
N PRO A 521 1.05 -18.43 13.04
CA PRO A 521 1.32 -17.99 14.41
C PRO A 521 1.21 -19.12 15.45
N ALA A 522 0.18 -19.97 15.34
CA ALA A 522 0.00 -21.09 16.26
C ALA A 522 1.14 -22.12 16.14
N LEU A 523 1.60 -22.42 14.93
CA LEU A 523 2.73 -23.32 14.72
C LEU A 523 4.04 -22.73 15.24
N GLN A 524 4.26 -21.42 15.08
CA GLN A 524 5.42 -20.71 15.61
C GLN A 524 5.43 -20.72 17.14
N GLU A 525 4.27 -20.52 17.76
CA GLU A 525 4.11 -20.58 19.21
C GLU A 525 4.35 -22.00 19.75
N MET A 526 3.75 -23.02 19.11
CA MET A 526 3.95 -24.44 19.47
C MET A 526 5.41 -24.91 19.31
N ALA A 527 6.12 -24.35 18.33
CA ALA A 527 7.53 -24.65 18.08
C ALA A 527 8.49 -23.80 18.93
N GLU A 528 7.95 -22.94 19.81
CA GLU A 528 8.72 -21.96 20.62
C GLU A 528 9.72 -21.15 19.77
N MET A 529 9.33 -20.85 18.51
CA MET A 529 10.20 -20.12 17.58
C MET A 529 10.43 -18.70 18.06
N LYS A 530 11.70 -18.33 18.17
CA LYS A 530 12.11 -16.95 18.42
C LYS A 530 12.60 -16.34 17.12
N ASP A 531 11.89 -15.34 16.63
CA ASP A 531 12.36 -14.57 15.47
C ASP A 531 13.51 -13.64 15.90
N LEU A 532 14.70 -14.00 15.50
CA LEU A 532 15.92 -13.19 15.71
C LEU A 532 16.34 -12.45 14.42
N SER A 533 15.53 -12.48 13.37
CA SER A 533 15.88 -11.91 12.06
C SER A 533 16.23 -10.42 12.15
N GLY A 534 15.58 -9.66 13.05
CA GLY A 534 15.91 -8.25 13.30
C GLY A 534 17.34 -7.99 13.78
N ARG A 535 18.05 -9.03 14.30
CA ARG A 535 19.46 -8.91 14.70
C ARG A 535 20.45 -9.18 13.56
N TYR A 536 20.05 -9.96 12.55
CA TYR A 536 20.97 -10.49 11.53
C TYR A 536 20.63 -9.99 10.11
N PHE A 537 19.42 -9.65 9.85
CA PHE A 537 18.91 -9.18 8.57
C PHE A 537 18.28 -7.80 8.72
#